data_dc1a04d004240a385b89e14548ebabce
#
_entry.id   dc1a04d004240a385b89e14548ebabce
#
_cell.length_a   1.000
_cell.length_b   1.000
_cell.length_c   1.000
_cell.angle_alpha   90.00
_cell.angle_beta   90.00
_cell.angle_gamma   90.00
#
_symmetry.space_group_name_H-M   'P 1'
#
loop_
_entity.id
_entity.type
_entity.pdbx_description
1 polymer ?
#
loop_
_entity_poly.entity_id
_entity_poly.type
_entity_poly.pdbx_seq_one_letter_code
_entity_poly.pdbx_strand_id
1 'polypeptide(L)'
;MFAVPRKQFAKVALDTERAKTADEVAKNYGFEYHDSNQLSMYTEYEDCFGNEIWLKQKRQKCTIWVGFCLWHELRIEIECDTKKYATELLDIFGDADYISDDNRWIKLKSLRHFSHKKTYDSVKQVIEELFEKIPEI
;
A
#
# COMPACT_ATOMS: atom_id res chain seq x y z
N MET A 1 -34.09 -5.12 4.15
CA MET A 1 -32.73 -4.88 4.60
C MET A 1 -32.19 -6.10 5.32
N PHE A 2 -31.05 -6.59 4.92
CA PHE A 2 -30.45 -7.77 5.53
C PHE A 2 -29.65 -7.39 6.75
N ALA A 3 -29.85 -8.10 7.86
CA ALA A 3 -29.01 -7.96 9.04
C ALA A 3 -27.66 -8.59 8.76
N VAL A 4 -26.58 -7.85 8.90
CA VAL A 4 -25.23 -8.35 8.77
C VAL A 4 -24.86 -9.05 10.08
N PRO A 5 -24.42 -10.32 10.03
CA PRO A 5 -23.93 -11.01 11.24
C PRO A 5 -22.81 -10.20 11.92
N ARG A 6 -22.71 -10.31 13.23
CA ARG A 6 -21.74 -9.53 14.03
C ARG A 6 -20.31 -9.62 13.52
N LYS A 7 -19.86 -10.81 13.16
CA LYS A 7 -18.52 -11.04 12.63
C LYS A 7 -18.29 -10.34 11.29
N GLN A 8 -19.29 -10.36 10.41
CA GLN A 8 -19.22 -9.69 9.13
C GLN A 8 -19.27 -8.17 9.30
N PHE A 9 -20.06 -7.68 10.25
CA PHE A 9 -20.13 -6.24 10.53
C PHE A 9 -18.77 -5.68 10.96
N ALA A 10 -18.07 -6.36 11.86
CA ALA A 10 -16.74 -5.95 12.29
C ALA A 10 -15.75 -5.95 11.12
N LYS A 11 -15.81 -6.96 10.25
CA LYS A 11 -14.96 -7.05 9.07
C LYS A 11 -15.24 -5.91 8.08
N VAL A 12 -16.51 -5.59 7.85
CA VAL A 12 -16.90 -4.46 6.99
C VAL A 12 -16.34 -3.15 7.51
N ALA A 13 -16.42 -2.91 8.82
CA ALA A 13 -15.89 -1.69 9.43
C ALA A 13 -14.37 -1.58 9.22
N LEU A 14 -13.61 -2.67 9.38
CA LEU A 14 -12.17 -2.70 9.15
C LEU A 14 -11.82 -2.46 7.69
N ASP A 15 -12.56 -3.09 6.77
CA ASP A 15 -12.34 -2.90 5.34
C ASP A 15 -12.66 -1.46 4.92
N THR A 16 -13.67 -0.83 5.53
CA THR A 16 -13.99 0.59 5.31
C THR A 16 -12.86 1.49 5.77
N GLU A 17 -12.29 1.24 6.94
CA GLU A 17 -11.14 1.99 7.45
C GLU A 17 -9.92 1.85 6.53
N ARG A 18 -9.68 0.65 6.04
CA ARG A 18 -8.63 0.35 5.09
C ARG A 18 -8.81 1.12 3.79
N ALA A 19 -10.00 1.10 3.23
CA ALA A 19 -10.33 1.82 2.00
C ALA A 19 -10.18 3.34 2.18
N LYS A 20 -10.57 3.87 3.31
CA LYS A 20 -10.40 5.27 3.67
C LYS A 20 -8.94 5.68 3.70
N THR A 21 -8.10 4.88 4.34
CA THR A 21 -6.67 5.13 4.43
C THR A 21 -6.03 5.12 3.03
N ALA A 22 -6.37 4.14 2.21
CA ALA A 22 -5.88 4.03 0.85
C ALA A 22 -6.27 5.27 0.02
N ASP A 23 -7.51 5.72 0.13
CA ASP A 23 -8.00 6.87 -0.61
C ASP A 23 -7.26 8.16 -0.21
N GLU A 24 -7.01 8.38 1.07
CA GLU A 24 -6.23 9.54 1.53
C GLU A 24 -4.77 9.49 1.06
N VAL A 25 -4.15 8.33 1.12
CA VAL A 25 -2.78 8.16 0.61
C VAL A 25 -2.73 8.45 -0.88
N ALA A 26 -3.68 7.93 -1.64
CA ALA A 26 -3.75 8.17 -3.08
C ALA A 26 -3.89 9.67 -3.40
N LYS A 27 -4.80 10.36 -2.74
CA LYS A 27 -5.06 11.78 -2.98
C LYS A 27 -3.92 12.68 -2.52
N ASN A 28 -3.38 12.42 -1.34
CA ASN A 28 -2.41 13.33 -0.74
C ASN A 28 -0.99 13.14 -1.27
N TYR A 29 -0.66 11.98 -1.80
CA TYR A 29 0.70 11.67 -2.27
C TYR A 29 0.78 11.32 -3.74
N GLY A 30 -0.32 11.44 -4.49
CA GLY A 30 -0.30 11.24 -5.93
C GLY A 30 -0.16 9.79 -6.37
N PHE A 31 -0.68 8.85 -5.60
CA PHE A 31 -0.76 7.46 -6.01
C PHE A 31 -2.04 7.20 -6.80
N GLU A 32 -1.97 6.27 -7.72
CA GLU A 32 -3.14 5.79 -8.45
C GLU A 32 -3.48 4.36 -8.03
N TYR A 33 -4.74 3.99 -8.13
CA TYR A 33 -5.16 2.62 -7.89
C TYR A 33 -4.67 1.72 -9.02
N HIS A 34 -4.11 0.57 -8.64
CA HIS A 34 -3.69 -0.43 -9.62
C HIS A 34 -4.90 -1.02 -10.36
N ASP A 35 -6.01 -1.21 -9.66
CA ASP A 35 -7.27 -1.67 -10.23
C ASP A 35 -8.35 -0.60 -9.96
N SER A 36 -8.87 0.00 -11.03
CA SER A 36 -9.91 1.03 -10.92
C SER A 36 -11.19 0.54 -10.25
N ASN A 37 -11.48 -0.77 -10.32
CA ASN A 37 -12.67 -1.33 -9.67
C ASN A 37 -12.58 -1.27 -8.14
N GLN A 38 -11.39 -1.14 -7.59
CA GLN A 38 -11.21 -1.02 -6.14
C GLN A 38 -11.79 0.26 -5.56
N LEU A 39 -12.03 1.26 -6.38
CA LEU A 39 -12.70 2.48 -5.95
C LEU A 39 -14.12 2.22 -5.44
N SER A 40 -14.80 1.21 -5.99
CA SER A 40 -16.16 0.87 -5.59
C SER A 40 -16.25 0.21 -4.21
N MET A 41 -15.14 -0.29 -3.68
CA MET A 41 -15.08 -0.91 -2.35
C MET A 41 -15.56 0.03 -1.24
N TYR A 42 -15.45 1.33 -1.50
CA TYR A 42 -15.86 2.35 -0.54
C TYR A 42 -17.37 2.38 -0.32
N THR A 43 -18.15 2.03 -1.34
CA THR A 43 -19.61 2.15 -1.33
C THR A 43 -20.33 0.81 -1.28
N GLU A 44 -19.64 -0.29 -1.63
CA GLU A 44 -20.23 -1.61 -1.72
C GLU A 44 -19.55 -2.59 -0.78
N TYR A 45 -20.26 -3.02 0.25
CA TYR A 45 -19.72 -3.90 1.30
C TYR A 45 -19.19 -5.22 0.75
N GLU A 46 -19.83 -5.78 -0.26
CA GLU A 46 -19.43 -7.06 -0.84
C GLU A 46 -18.05 -6.98 -1.46
N ASP A 47 -17.70 -5.87 -2.04
CA ASP A 47 -16.42 -5.64 -2.67
C ASP A 47 -15.29 -5.42 -1.65
N CYS A 48 -15.65 -5.13 -0.40
CA CYS A 48 -14.66 -4.95 0.66
C CYS A 48 -14.10 -6.28 1.19
N PHE A 49 -14.84 -7.37 1.03
CA PHE A 49 -14.44 -8.65 1.60
C PHE A 49 -13.41 -9.37 0.74
N GLY A 50 -12.28 -9.68 1.34
CA GLY A 50 -11.27 -10.51 0.71
C GLY A 50 -10.45 -9.84 -0.39
N ASN A 51 -10.66 -8.56 -0.64
CA ASN A 51 -9.92 -7.83 -1.66
C ASN A 51 -8.76 -7.06 -1.07
N GLU A 52 -7.64 -7.08 -1.78
CA GLU A 52 -6.49 -6.23 -1.47
C GLU A 52 -6.62 -4.92 -2.25
N ILE A 53 -6.11 -3.84 -1.67
CA ILE A 53 -6.05 -2.53 -2.33
C ILE A 53 -4.58 -2.23 -2.60
N TRP A 54 -4.23 -2.05 -3.86
CA TRP A 54 -2.87 -1.70 -4.25
C TRP A 54 -2.84 -0.34 -4.93
N LEU A 55 -1.98 0.52 -4.40
CA LEU A 55 -1.68 1.82 -4.97
C LEU A 55 -0.29 1.79 -5.58
N LYS A 56 -0.08 2.55 -6.64
CA LYS A 56 1.22 2.65 -7.31
C LYS A 56 1.53 4.08 -7.71
N GLN A 57 2.80 4.39 -7.75
CA GLN A 57 3.30 5.63 -8.32
C GLN A 57 4.57 5.35 -9.11
N LYS A 58 4.55 5.65 -10.41
CA LYS A 58 5.74 5.51 -11.25
C LYS A 58 6.71 6.65 -10.97
N ARG A 59 7.94 6.31 -10.69
CA ARG A 59 9.05 7.24 -10.54
C ARG A 59 10.05 7.04 -11.67
N GLN A 60 11.15 7.80 -11.67
CA GLN A 60 12.15 7.76 -12.76
C GLN A 60 12.73 6.37 -13.04
N LYS A 61 13.10 5.64 -11.99
CA LYS A 61 13.79 4.35 -12.09
C LYS A 61 13.06 3.20 -11.41
N CYS A 62 11.87 3.45 -10.92
CA CYS A 62 11.10 2.46 -10.17
C CYS A 62 9.64 2.80 -10.12
N THR A 63 8.85 1.86 -9.59
CA THR A 63 7.46 2.09 -9.22
C THR A 63 7.33 1.82 -7.73
N ILE A 64 6.76 2.75 -6.99
CA ILE A 64 6.48 2.58 -5.57
C ILE A 64 5.08 1.98 -5.42
N TRP A 65 4.97 0.92 -4.65
CA TRP A 65 3.72 0.22 -4.39
C TRP A 65 3.37 0.30 -2.91
N VAL A 66 2.11 0.63 -2.63
CA VAL A 66 1.55 0.56 -1.28
C VAL A 66 0.37 -0.39 -1.33
N GLY A 67 0.48 -1.50 -0.61
CA GLY A 67 -0.52 -2.56 -0.59
C GLY A 67 -1.23 -2.64 0.76
N PHE A 68 -2.54 -2.50 0.73
CA PHE A 68 -3.41 -2.72 1.89
C PHE A 68 -3.93 -4.15 1.77
N CYS A 69 -3.18 -5.07 2.35
CA CYS A 69 -3.42 -6.49 2.19
C CYS A 69 -4.41 -7.02 3.22
N LEU A 70 -4.80 -8.30 3.06
CA LEU A 70 -5.67 -8.97 4.01
C LEU A 70 -4.97 -9.13 5.36
N TRP A 71 -5.75 -9.42 6.40
CA TRP A 71 -5.24 -9.67 7.76
C TRP A 71 -4.47 -8.49 8.35
N HIS A 72 -4.89 -7.25 8.00
CA HIS A 72 -4.29 -6.02 8.50
C HIS A 72 -2.83 -5.81 8.08
N GLU A 73 -2.34 -6.55 7.11
CA GLU A 73 -0.99 -6.35 6.60
C GLU A 73 -0.96 -5.15 5.65
N LEU A 74 -0.01 -4.27 5.86
CA LEU A 74 0.29 -3.16 4.98
C LEU A 74 1.71 -3.34 4.46
N ARG A 75 1.89 -3.32 3.15
CA ARG A 75 3.18 -3.56 2.52
C ARG A 75 3.59 -2.36 1.69
N ILE A 76 4.85 -1.95 1.84
CA ILE A 76 5.45 -0.93 0.99
C ILE A 76 6.59 -1.58 0.24
N GLU A 77 6.47 -1.61 -1.08
CA GLU A 77 7.38 -2.31 -1.96
C GLU A 77 7.82 -1.39 -3.09
N ILE A 78 9.00 -1.64 -3.63
CA ILE A 78 9.52 -0.91 -4.78
C ILE A 78 9.86 -1.91 -5.87
N GLU A 79 9.26 -1.70 -7.03
CA GLU A 79 9.60 -2.42 -8.25
C GLU A 79 10.60 -1.59 -9.02
N CYS A 80 11.86 -2.01 -9.06
CA CYS A 80 12.92 -1.29 -9.74
C CYS A 80 12.96 -1.66 -11.22
N ASP A 81 13.27 -0.69 -12.07
CA ASP A 81 13.39 -0.94 -13.51
C ASP A 81 14.60 -1.84 -13.81
N THR A 82 15.64 -1.76 -12.97
CA THR A 82 16.84 -2.57 -13.11
C THR A 82 17.28 -3.16 -11.79
N LYS A 83 17.95 -4.31 -11.85
CA LYS A 83 18.58 -4.92 -10.67
C LYS A 83 19.65 -4.00 -10.06
N LYS A 84 20.37 -3.26 -10.89
CA LYS A 84 21.39 -2.32 -10.44
C LYS A 84 20.79 -1.26 -9.51
N TYR A 85 19.66 -0.68 -9.90
CA TYR A 85 18.99 0.31 -9.09
C TYR A 85 18.45 -0.28 -7.78
N ALA A 86 17.94 -1.52 -7.82
CA ALA A 86 17.52 -2.20 -6.60
C ALA A 86 18.67 -2.38 -5.62
N THR A 87 19.86 -2.73 -6.10
CA THR A 87 21.05 -2.83 -5.27
C THR A 87 21.41 -1.48 -4.64
N GLU A 88 21.35 -0.41 -5.42
CA GLU A 88 21.59 0.96 -4.91
C GLU A 88 20.59 1.32 -3.80
N LEU A 89 19.31 0.99 -3.99
CA LEU A 89 18.29 1.27 -2.98
C LEU A 89 18.48 0.44 -1.72
N LEU A 90 18.92 -0.81 -1.82
CA LEU A 90 19.20 -1.63 -0.64
C LEU A 90 20.34 -1.06 0.20
N ASP A 91 21.32 -0.41 -0.42
CA ASP A 91 22.37 0.28 0.31
C ASP A 91 21.83 1.51 1.07
N ILE A 92 20.84 2.20 0.48
CA ILE A 92 20.19 3.35 1.09
C ILE A 92 19.23 2.92 2.21
N PHE A 93 18.47 1.85 1.96
CA PHE A 93 17.51 1.30 2.90
C PHE A 93 18.03 -0.02 3.46
N GLY A 94 18.92 0.05 4.42
CA GLY A 94 19.65 -1.13 4.92
C GLY A 94 18.78 -2.22 5.58
N ASP A 95 17.52 -1.92 5.90
CA ASP A 95 16.56 -2.87 6.45
C ASP A 95 15.59 -3.44 5.40
N ALA A 96 15.80 -3.14 4.14
CA ALA A 96 14.99 -3.66 3.05
C ALA A 96 15.50 -5.01 2.54
N ASP A 97 14.60 -5.81 1.98
CA ASP A 97 14.90 -7.15 1.48
C ASP A 97 14.47 -7.32 0.03
N TYR A 98 15.19 -8.14 -0.74
CA TYR A 98 14.70 -8.61 -2.03
C TYR A 98 13.53 -9.57 -1.85
N ILE A 99 12.50 -9.45 -2.71
CA ILE A 99 11.32 -10.30 -2.66
C ILE A 99 11.04 -11.08 -3.94
N SER A 100 11.87 -10.91 -4.97
CA SER A 100 11.69 -11.61 -6.25
C SER A 100 12.98 -12.26 -6.72
N ASP A 101 12.84 -13.31 -7.55
CA ASP A 101 13.98 -14.05 -8.09
C ASP A 101 14.85 -13.21 -9.03
N ASP A 102 14.26 -12.21 -9.69
CA ASP A 102 14.98 -11.28 -10.54
C ASP A 102 15.66 -10.14 -9.77
N ASN A 103 15.47 -10.11 -8.46
CA ASN A 103 16.04 -9.12 -7.55
C ASN A 103 15.70 -7.65 -7.89
N ARG A 104 14.57 -7.44 -8.56
CA ARG A 104 14.10 -6.08 -8.88
C ARG A 104 13.06 -5.57 -7.91
N TRP A 105 12.41 -6.46 -7.16
CA TRP A 105 11.42 -6.09 -6.16
C TRP A 105 12.06 -6.08 -4.78
N ILE A 106 11.90 -4.98 -4.07
CA ILE A 106 12.35 -4.87 -2.70
C ILE A 106 11.17 -4.52 -1.79
N LYS A 107 11.15 -5.09 -0.61
CA LYS A 107 10.19 -4.80 0.44
C LYS A 107 10.84 -3.89 1.46
N LEU A 108 10.29 -2.71 1.64
CA LEU A 108 10.80 -1.75 2.60
C LEU A 108 10.28 -2.01 3.99
N LYS A 109 8.98 -2.14 4.11
CA LYS A 109 8.34 -2.35 5.40
C LYS A 109 7.08 -3.18 5.29
N SER A 110 6.85 -3.96 6.34
CA SER A 110 5.56 -4.58 6.62
C SER A 110 5.01 -3.92 7.87
N LEU A 111 3.87 -3.28 7.75
CA LEU A 111 3.19 -2.59 8.83
C LEU A 111 1.86 -3.28 9.10
N ARG A 112 1.20 -2.91 10.20
CA ARG A 112 -0.15 -3.37 10.47
C ARG A 112 -1.14 -2.22 10.32
N HIS A 113 -2.28 -2.53 9.73
CA HIS A 113 -3.40 -1.62 9.67
C HIS A 113 -4.24 -1.76 10.95
N PHE A 114 -4.38 -0.70 11.72
CA PHE A 114 -5.20 -0.69 12.93
C PHE A 114 -6.44 0.18 12.74
N SER A 115 -6.26 1.47 12.88
CA SER A 115 -7.28 2.46 12.61
C SER A 115 -6.81 3.33 11.46
N HIS A 116 -7.74 4.01 10.81
CA HIS A 116 -7.43 4.93 9.73
C HIS A 116 -6.34 5.94 10.13
N LYS A 117 -6.51 6.61 11.25
CA LYS A 117 -5.58 7.66 11.68
C LYS A 117 -4.16 7.14 11.92
N LYS A 118 -4.03 6.06 12.69
CA LYS A 118 -2.73 5.49 13.03
C LYS A 118 -2.01 4.94 11.81
N THR A 119 -2.75 4.27 10.96
CA THR A 119 -2.18 3.69 9.73
C THR A 119 -1.75 4.79 8.77
N TYR A 120 -2.58 5.82 8.59
CA TYR A 120 -2.24 6.96 7.74
C TYR A 120 -0.96 7.63 8.21
N ASP A 121 -0.84 7.91 9.51
CA ASP A 121 0.37 8.55 10.06
C ASP A 121 1.63 7.70 9.85
N SER A 122 1.52 6.39 10.00
CA SER A 122 2.65 5.47 9.79
C SER A 122 3.06 5.41 8.32
N VAL A 123 2.10 5.31 7.42
CA VAL A 123 2.36 5.29 5.97
C VAL A 123 2.95 6.61 5.51
N LYS A 124 2.42 7.72 6.02
CA LYS A 124 2.91 9.06 5.72
C LYS A 124 4.40 9.20 5.97
N GLN A 125 4.86 8.75 7.14
CA GLN A 125 6.29 8.82 7.49
C GLN A 125 7.15 8.06 6.48
N VAL A 126 6.74 6.86 6.11
CA VAL A 126 7.50 6.05 5.17
C VAL A 126 7.51 6.67 3.76
N ILE A 127 6.36 7.15 3.31
CA ILE A 127 6.25 7.78 1.98
C ILE A 127 7.10 9.06 1.91
N GLU A 128 7.06 9.89 2.93
CA GLU A 128 7.87 11.12 2.97
C GLU A 128 9.36 10.81 2.93
N GLU A 129 9.81 9.79 3.66
CA GLU A 129 11.19 9.32 3.60
C GLU A 129 11.57 8.81 2.21
N LEU A 130 10.67 8.04 1.56
CA LEU A 130 10.90 7.55 0.20
C LEU A 130 11.04 8.69 -0.80
N PHE A 131 10.18 9.70 -0.70
CA PHE A 131 10.19 10.82 -1.63
C PHE A 131 11.45 11.68 -1.50
N GLU A 132 12.08 11.70 -0.35
CA GLU A 132 13.36 12.35 -0.17
C GLU A 132 14.52 11.59 -0.84
N LYS A 133 14.44 10.28 -0.88
CA LYS A 133 15.53 9.41 -1.33
C LYS A 133 15.39 8.90 -2.75
N ILE A 134 14.18 8.88 -3.30
CA ILE A 134 13.89 8.38 -4.64
C ILE A 134 13.58 9.56 -5.57
N PRO A 135 14.30 9.69 -6.71
CA PRO A 135 14.06 10.78 -7.64
C PRO A 135 12.63 10.82 -8.16
N GLU A 136 12.13 12.02 -8.34
CA GLU A 136 10.82 12.25 -8.93
C GLU A 136 10.73 11.76 -10.37
N ILE A 137 9.51 11.72 -10.88
CA ILE A 137 9.21 11.33 -12.26
C ILE A 137 9.88 12.29 -13.25
#